data_d40f0aca7222704e4b475d04967bb33e
#
_entry.id   d40f0aca7222704e4b475d04967bb33e
#
_cell.length_a   1.000
_cell.length_b   1.000
_cell.length_c   1.000
_cell.angle_alpha   90.00
_cell.angle_beta   90.00
_cell.angle_gamma   90.00
#
_symmetry.space_group_name_H-M   'P 1'
#
loop_
_entity.id
_entity.type
_entity.pdbx_description
1 polymer ?
#
loop_
_entity_poly.entity_id
_entity_poly.type
_entity_poly.pdbx_seq_one_letter_code
_entity_poly.pdbx_strand_id
1 'polypeptide(L)' 'MVLKIFYNNDVKLFTDIDSTFCVTKTYGGMMSLQFDISPEHSLYKYFALDGEVEYDNQRYLIKSIHERKTVSTIVCELN' A
#
# COMPACT_ATOMS: atom_id res chain seq x y z
N MET A 1 11.85 1.88 7.22
CA MET A 1 10.52 1.32 6.97
C MET A 1 10.42 0.83 5.55
N VAL A 2 10.03 -0.41 5.34
CA VAL A 2 9.98 -1.00 4.01
C VAL A 2 8.63 -1.68 3.81
N LEU A 3 7.98 -1.38 2.70
CA LEU A 3 6.78 -2.04 2.25
C LEU A 3 7.16 -2.97 1.09
N LYS A 4 6.78 -4.23 1.18
CA LYS A 4 7.00 -5.18 0.08
C LYS A 4 5.74 -5.25 -0.77
N ILE A 5 5.93 -5.15 -2.09
CA ILE A 5 4.83 -5.22 -3.05
C ILE A 5 4.99 -6.51 -3.83
N PHE A 6 3.95 -7.34 -3.82
CA PHE A 6 3.96 -8.62 -4.56
C PHE A 6 3.20 -8.43 -5.87
N TYR A 7 3.87 -8.67 -6.97
CA TYR A 7 3.30 -8.46 -8.30
C TYR A 7 3.88 -9.48 -9.29
N ASN A 8 3.02 -10.29 -9.87
CA ASN A 8 3.40 -11.28 -10.91
C ASN A 8 4.62 -12.13 -10.53
N ASN A 9 4.63 -12.68 -9.31
CA ASN A 9 5.72 -13.50 -8.77
C ASN A 9 7.00 -12.70 -8.51
N ASP A 10 6.92 -11.38 -8.57
CA ASP A 10 8.02 -10.49 -8.21
C ASP A 10 7.77 -9.82 -6.89
N VAL A 11 8.84 -9.39 -6.22
CA VAL A 11 8.75 -8.62 -4.99
C VAL A 11 9.47 -7.31 -5.21
N LYS A 12 8.78 -6.18 -5.01
CA LYS A 12 9.37 -4.86 -5.09
C LYS A 12 9.40 -4.23 -3.71
N LEU A 13 10.46 -3.50 -3.43
CA LEU A 13 10.61 -2.83 -2.12
C LEU A 13 10.30 -1.35 -2.28
N PHE A 14 9.33 -0.87 -1.51
CA PHE A 14 8.97 0.53 -1.47
C PHE A 14 9.54 1.14 -0.19
N THR A 15 10.52 2.01 -0.35
CA THR A 15 11.23 2.62 0.77
C THR A 15 10.94 4.11 0.93
N ASP A 16 10.31 4.73 -0.06
CA ASP A 16 9.99 6.17 -0.06
C ASP A 16 8.70 6.46 0.70
N ILE A 17 8.50 5.79 1.82
CA ILE A 17 7.32 5.98 2.64
C ILE A 17 7.41 7.34 3.32
N ASP A 18 6.42 8.18 3.10
CA ASP A 18 6.40 9.53 3.62
C ASP A 18 5.45 9.69 4.81
N SER A 19 5.19 10.94 5.19
CA SER A 19 4.36 11.26 6.35
C SER A 19 2.88 10.92 6.16
N THR A 20 2.46 10.58 4.93
CA THR A 20 1.08 10.18 4.68
C THR A 20 0.80 8.74 5.07
N PHE A 21 1.85 7.96 5.29
CA PHE A 21 1.71 6.55 5.65
C PHE A 21 1.06 6.42 7.03
N CYS A 22 -0.02 5.71 7.09
CA CYS A 22 -0.79 5.55 8.31
C CYS A 22 -1.24 4.11 8.47
N VAL A 23 -0.99 3.55 9.65
CA VAL A 23 -1.52 2.24 10.02
C VAL A 23 -2.68 2.49 10.96
N THR A 24 -3.85 1.97 10.61
CA THR A 24 -5.05 2.14 11.42
C THR A 24 -5.50 0.77 11.93
N LYS A 25 -5.74 0.68 13.22
CA LYS A 25 -6.31 -0.50 13.84
C LYS A 25 -7.75 -0.17 14.22
N THR A 26 -8.69 -0.87 13.57
CA THR A 26 -10.11 -0.63 13.82
C THR A 26 -10.58 -1.46 15.00
N TYR A 27 -11.76 -1.12 15.47
CA TYR A 27 -12.43 -1.87 16.52
C TYR A 27 -12.64 -3.31 16.05
N GLY A 28 -12.25 -4.27 16.86
CA GLY A 28 -12.32 -5.68 16.48
C GLY A 28 -11.01 -6.27 15.95
N GLY A 29 -9.96 -5.48 15.92
CA GLY A 29 -8.62 -5.96 15.56
C GLY A 29 -8.27 -5.91 14.07
N MET A 30 -9.15 -5.39 13.23
CA MET A 30 -8.84 -5.20 11.81
C MET A 30 -7.81 -4.11 11.65
N MET A 31 -6.81 -4.38 10.82
CA MET A 31 -5.75 -3.39 10.53
C MET A 31 -5.82 -2.97 9.07
N SER A 32 -5.52 -1.70 8.84
CA SER A 32 -5.44 -1.16 7.49
C SER A 32 -4.23 -0.26 7.34
N LEU A 33 -3.74 -0.16 6.10
CA LEU A 33 -2.68 0.77 5.73
C LEU A 33 -3.25 1.78 4.75
N GLN A 34 -2.78 3.02 4.87
CA GLN A 34 -3.15 4.05 3.92
C GLN A 34 -1.94 4.94 3.68
N PHE A 35 -1.68 5.28 2.44
CA PHE A 35 -0.59 6.17 2.08
C PHE A 35 -0.83 6.77 0.71
N ASP A 36 -0.18 7.92 0.48
CA ASP A 36 -0.23 8.58 -0.82
C ASP A 36 1.04 8.27 -1.60
N ILE A 37 0.90 8.14 -2.91
CA ILE A 37 2.01 7.91 -3.81
C ILE A 37 1.75 8.68 -5.12
N SER A 38 2.81 9.25 -5.69
CA SER A 38 2.69 9.93 -6.98
C SER A 38 2.44 8.90 -8.08
N PRO A 39 1.50 9.15 -9.00
CA PRO A 39 1.34 8.27 -10.16
C PRO A 39 2.58 8.19 -11.04
N GLU A 40 3.50 9.15 -10.91
CA GLU A 40 4.76 9.14 -11.65
C GLU A 40 5.86 8.34 -10.96
N HIS A 41 5.61 7.86 -9.74
CA HIS A 41 6.58 7.04 -9.02
C HIS A 41 6.81 5.74 -9.79
N SER A 42 8.07 5.31 -9.86
CA SER A 42 8.44 4.12 -10.62
C SER A 42 7.75 2.85 -10.13
N LEU A 43 7.34 2.79 -8.87
CA LEU A 43 6.68 1.64 -8.30
C LEU A 43 5.15 1.73 -8.34
N TYR A 44 4.60 2.85 -8.79
CA TYR A 44 3.15 3.05 -8.79
C TYR A 44 2.42 1.94 -9.56
N LYS A 45 2.98 1.53 -10.68
CA LYS A 45 2.37 0.51 -11.55
C LYS A 45 2.24 -0.86 -10.89
N TYR A 46 2.97 -1.09 -9.81
CA TYR A 46 2.91 -2.37 -9.10
C TYR A 46 1.80 -2.42 -8.06
N PHE A 47 1.16 -1.30 -7.77
CA PHE A 47 0.00 -1.25 -6.89
C PHE A 47 -1.26 -1.49 -7.72
N ALA A 48 -1.93 -2.61 -7.48
CA ALA A 48 -3.13 -2.98 -8.23
C ALA A 48 -4.19 -3.48 -7.25
N LEU A 49 -5.45 -3.30 -7.61
CA LEU A 49 -6.55 -3.80 -6.79
C LEU A 49 -6.40 -5.30 -6.59
N ASP A 50 -6.65 -5.75 -5.36
CA ASP A 50 -6.49 -7.13 -4.91
C ASP A 50 -5.04 -7.63 -4.93
N GLY A 51 -4.09 -6.73 -5.21
CA GLY A 51 -2.68 -7.04 -5.04
C GLY A 51 -2.32 -7.15 -3.57
N GLU A 52 -1.19 -7.81 -3.29
CA GLU A 52 -0.72 -8.00 -1.93
C GLU A 52 0.48 -7.13 -1.64
N VAL A 53 0.51 -6.61 -0.41
CA VAL A 53 1.67 -5.93 0.13
C VAL A 53 1.98 -6.50 1.51
N GLU A 54 3.21 -6.36 1.94
CA GLU A 54 3.62 -6.81 3.28
C GLU A 54 4.26 -5.64 4.01
N TYR A 55 3.80 -5.41 5.22
CA TYR A 55 4.36 -4.39 6.10
C TYR A 55 4.41 -4.96 7.52
N ASP A 56 5.57 -4.84 8.16
CA ASP A 56 5.79 -5.29 9.54
C ASP A 56 5.35 -6.75 9.73
N ASN A 57 5.75 -7.61 8.78
CA ASN A 57 5.46 -9.05 8.77
C ASN A 57 3.98 -9.39 8.67
N GLN A 58 3.14 -8.43 8.24
CA GLN A 58 1.72 -8.66 8.03
C GLN A 58 1.38 -8.47 6.55
N ARG A 59 0.54 -9.34 6.02
CA ARG A 59 0.07 -9.26 4.64
C ARG A 59 -1.22 -8.46 4.56
N TYR A 60 -1.29 -7.59 3.57
CA TYR A 60 -2.47 -6.74 3.33
C TYR A 60 -2.87 -6.87 1.87
N LEU A 61 -4.16 -6.70 1.60
CA LEU A 61 -4.68 -6.62 0.23
C LEU A 61 -5.00 -5.17 -0.09
N ILE A 62 -4.66 -4.75 -1.31
CA ILE A 62 -4.98 -3.41 -1.78
C ILE A 62 -6.47 -3.38 -2.12
N LYS A 63 -7.23 -2.61 -1.36
CA LYS A 63 -8.69 -2.57 -1.50
C LYS A 63 -9.18 -1.39 -2.31
N SER A 64 -8.46 -0.27 -2.31
CA SER A 64 -8.85 0.86 -3.13
C SER A 64 -7.65 1.70 -3.51
N ILE A 65 -7.75 2.32 -4.69
CA ILE A 65 -6.76 3.24 -5.22
C ILE A 65 -7.55 4.47 -5.66
N HIS A 66 -7.39 5.56 -4.91
CA HIS A 66 -8.10 6.81 -5.20
C HIS A 66 -7.17 7.75 -5.94
N GLU A 67 -7.39 7.91 -7.23
CA GLU A 67 -6.58 8.79 -8.05
C GLU A 67 -7.04 10.24 -7.86
N ARG A 68 -6.07 11.10 -7.61
CA ARG A 68 -6.26 12.55 -7.52
C ARG A 68 -5.37 13.22 -8.53
N LYS A 69 -5.37 14.56 -8.59
CA LYS A 69 -4.62 15.28 -9.61
C LYS A 69 -3.12 15.03 -9.57
N THR A 70 -2.53 15.01 -8.37
CA THR A 70 -1.08 14.92 -8.21
C THR A 70 -0.63 13.69 -7.44
N VAL A 71 -1.53 13.06 -6.69
CA VAL A 71 -1.21 11.88 -5.89
C VAL A 71 -2.37 10.90 -5.95
N SER A 72 -2.05 9.64 -5.67
CA SER A 72 -3.07 8.62 -5.48
C SER A 72 -2.98 8.11 -4.06
N THR A 73 -4.14 7.83 -3.46
CA THR A 73 -4.21 7.27 -2.11
C THR A 73 -4.46 5.77 -2.23
N ILE A 74 -3.56 4.99 -1.66
CA ILE A 74 -3.66 3.53 -1.64
C ILE A 74 -4.17 3.10 -0.28
N VAL A 75 -5.24 2.31 -0.27
CA VAL A 75 -5.81 1.77 0.98
C VAL A 75 -5.74 0.26 0.94
N CYS A 76 -5.13 -0.32 1.97
CA CYS A 76 -4.94 -1.76 2.08
C CYS A 76 -5.57 -2.24 3.38
N GLU A 77 -6.13 -3.44 3.36
CA GLU A 77 -6.70 -4.06 4.55
C GLU A 77 -5.99 -5.37 4.84
N LEU A 78 -5.90 -5.72 6.12
CA LEU A 78 -5.26 -6.97 6.55
C LEU A 78 -5.93 -8.16 5.87
N ASN A 79 -5.09 -9.01 5.33
CA ASN A 79 -5.56 -10.22 4.66
C ASN A 79 -5.96 -11.29 5.68
#